data_af955a66f416589d6f8c4df5419c1cbf
#
_entry.id   af955a66f416589d6f8c4df5419c1cbf
#
_cell.length_a   1.000
_cell.length_b   1.000
_cell.length_c   1.000
_cell.angle_alpha   90.00
_cell.angle_beta   90.00
_cell.angle_gamma   90.00
#
_symmetry.space_group_name_H-M   'P 1'
#
loop_
_entity.id
_entity.type
_entity.pdbx_description
1 polymer ?
#
loop_
_entity_poly.entity_id
_entity_poly.type
_entity_poly.pdbx_seq_one_letter_code
_entity_poly.pdbx_strand_id
1 'polypeptide(L)'
;MKAAIIGLAGATLGAEETALLRRAPPAGVILFARNVTTPAALSRLIDDLRAILPAAAVVMIDQEGGRVARLRPPFWRAHPAAAALGRLYARDPAAGLRAAFLQGALIGAECAEIGLDVVTAPVLDLAIPGADAVIGDRAFAADPEAVAALGAALASGLLAAGVQPVMKHVPGHGRAEADSHLTLPVVASSDLAADVAPFAANAALPWAMTAHILYPALDPQRPATLSPTIIRDVIRGAIGFAGVLVSDDLAMRALTGAPGELAVAALDAGCDLVLHCTGVLAETASLLDACPAITPAAGERLAAARALACVRRDPALLAARDALAAEREALLG
;
A
#
# COMPACT_ATOMS: atom_id res chain seq x y z
N MET A 1 -17.93 -0.82 -10.82
CA MET A 1 -16.54 -0.31 -10.82
C MET A 1 -15.65 -1.31 -11.53
N LYS A 2 -14.64 -0.84 -12.26
CA LYS A 2 -13.58 -1.68 -12.84
C LYS A 2 -12.64 -2.17 -11.73
N ALA A 3 -12.06 -3.36 -11.87
CA ALA A 3 -11.17 -3.97 -10.89
C ALA A 3 -9.75 -3.32 -10.89
N ALA A 4 -9.69 -2.00 -10.83
CA ALA A 4 -8.46 -1.24 -10.95
C ALA A 4 -8.42 -0.03 -9.99
N ILE A 5 -7.21 0.32 -9.55
CA ILE A 5 -6.86 1.57 -8.90
C ILE A 5 -5.89 2.29 -9.84
N ILE A 6 -6.15 3.56 -10.16
CA ILE A 6 -5.37 4.30 -11.16
C ILE A 6 -4.76 5.57 -10.57
N GLY A 7 -3.58 5.95 -11.08
CA GLY A 7 -2.98 7.26 -10.83
C GLY A 7 -3.60 8.34 -11.70
N LEU A 8 -3.54 9.60 -11.24
CA LEU A 8 -4.01 10.77 -11.97
C LEU A 8 -2.85 11.51 -12.63
N ALA A 9 -3.16 12.24 -13.72
CA ALA A 9 -2.18 13.02 -14.47
C ALA A 9 -1.59 14.19 -13.67
N GLY A 10 -2.41 14.91 -12.90
CA GLY A 10 -2.02 16.15 -12.23
C GLY A 10 -2.84 16.48 -10.99
N ALA A 11 -2.70 17.71 -10.52
CA ALA A 11 -3.35 18.22 -9.31
C ALA A 11 -4.82 18.63 -9.50
N THR A 12 -5.35 18.52 -10.72
CA THR A 12 -6.74 18.79 -11.08
C THR A 12 -7.19 17.81 -12.15
N LEU A 13 -8.47 17.45 -12.17
CA LEU A 13 -9.05 16.59 -13.20
C LEU A 13 -9.23 17.35 -14.51
N GLY A 14 -8.64 16.82 -15.60
CA GLY A 14 -8.92 17.28 -16.96
C GLY A 14 -10.29 16.80 -17.46
N ALA A 15 -10.81 17.45 -18.49
CA ALA A 15 -12.12 17.09 -19.05
C ALA A 15 -12.15 15.65 -19.61
N GLU A 16 -11.10 15.23 -20.31
CA GLU A 16 -10.98 13.89 -20.87
C GLU A 16 -10.81 12.82 -19.76
N GLU A 17 -10.02 13.11 -18.73
CA GLU A 17 -9.84 12.24 -17.58
C GLU A 17 -11.17 12.08 -16.82
N THR A 18 -11.89 13.19 -16.61
CA THR A 18 -13.24 13.15 -16.00
C THR A 18 -14.22 12.32 -16.82
N ALA A 19 -14.22 12.46 -18.15
CA ALA A 19 -15.08 11.67 -19.02
C ALA A 19 -14.74 10.18 -18.98
N LEU A 20 -13.45 9.81 -18.95
CA LEU A 20 -12.99 8.44 -18.79
C LEU A 20 -13.46 7.84 -17.46
N LEU A 21 -13.24 8.54 -16.34
CA LEU A 21 -13.61 8.07 -15.00
C LEU A 21 -15.13 7.88 -14.83
N ARG A 22 -15.94 8.70 -15.48
CA ARG A 22 -17.41 8.53 -15.50
C ARG A 22 -17.83 7.33 -16.35
N ARG A 23 -17.20 7.11 -17.52
CA ARG A 23 -17.52 6.00 -18.42
C ARG A 23 -17.09 4.65 -17.85
N ALA A 24 -15.89 4.59 -17.27
CA ALA A 24 -15.27 3.37 -16.76
C ALA A 24 -14.74 3.60 -15.34
N PRO A 25 -15.63 3.76 -14.33
CA PRO A 25 -15.22 4.12 -12.98
C PRO A 25 -14.36 3.01 -12.36
N PRO A 26 -13.10 3.34 -11.93
CA PRO A 26 -12.24 2.40 -11.22
C PRO A 26 -12.73 2.13 -9.80
N ALA A 27 -12.21 1.08 -9.17
CA ALA A 27 -12.42 0.79 -7.76
C ALA A 27 -11.72 1.82 -6.84
N GLY A 28 -10.75 2.56 -7.37
CA GLY A 28 -10.09 3.62 -6.63
C GLY A 28 -9.10 4.43 -7.47
N VAL A 29 -8.54 5.42 -6.80
CA VAL A 29 -7.49 6.31 -7.33
C VAL A 29 -6.34 6.33 -6.33
N ILE A 30 -5.10 6.32 -6.82
CA ILE A 30 -3.90 6.53 -6.00
C ILE A 30 -3.25 7.87 -6.33
N LEU A 31 -2.87 8.63 -5.28
CA LEU A 31 -2.28 9.95 -5.40
C LEU A 31 -0.76 9.92 -5.17
N PHE A 32 -0.06 10.71 -5.96
CA PHE A 32 1.40 10.89 -5.93
C PHE A 32 1.77 12.35 -5.70
N ALA A 33 3.06 12.63 -5.56
CA ALA A 33 3.57 14.00 -5.37
C ALA A 33 3.08 14.99 -6.43
N ARG A 34 2.88 14.53 -7.69
CA ARG A 34 2.35 15.37 -8.78
C ARG A 34 0.90 15.84 -8.57
N ASN A 35 0.16 15.17 -7.69
CA ASN A 35 -1.20 15.52 -7.35
C ASN A 35 -1.30 16.42 -6.11
N VAL A 36 -0.19 16.55 -5.35
CA VAL A 36 -0.14 17.23 -4.05
C VAL A 36 0.56 18.58 -4.21
N THR A 37 -0.17 19.66 -4.08
CA THR A 37 0.37 21.03 -4.12
C THR A 37 0.16 21.78 -2.81
N THR A 38 -1.08 22.00 -2.41
CA THR A 38 -1.46 22.58 -1.11
C THR A 38 -2.59 21.76 -0.50
N PRO A 39 -2.82 21.79 0.82
CA PRO A 39 -3.95 21.09 1.45
C PRO A 39 -5.29 21.42 0.79
N ALA A 40 -5.56 22.71 0.56
CA ALA A 40 -6.81 23.15 -0.06
C ALA A 40 -6.98 22.69 -1.52
N ALA A 41 -5.90 22.60 -2.30
CA ALA A 41 -5.96 22.07 -3.66
C ALA A 41 -6.19 20.56 -3.67
N LEU A 42 -5.52 19.86 -2.77
CA LEU A 42 -5.67 18.42 -2.62
C LEU A 42 -7.08 18.03 -2.16
N SER A 43 -7.65 18.75 -1.17
CA SER A 43 -9.04 18.53 -0.75
C SER A 43 -10.02 18.74 -1.92
N ARG A 44 -9.86 19.81 -2.71
CA ARG A 44 -10.70 20.03 -3.91
C ARG A 44 -10.58 18.89 -4.91
N LEU A 45 -9.37 18.39 -5.19
CA LEU A 45 -9.19 17.25 -6.10
C LEU A 45 -9.93 16.01 -5.58
N ILE A 46 -9.87 15.75 -4.27
CA ILE A 46 -10.57 14.62 -3.66
C ILE A 46 -12.10 14.83 -3.71
N ASP A 47 -12.59 16.03 -3.47
CA ASP A 47 -14.01 16.37 -3.60
C ASP A 47 -14.52 16.17 -5.04
N ASP A 48 -13.74 16.62 -6.04
CA ASP A 48 -14.04 16.42 -7.47
C ASP A 48 -14.10 14.92 -7.82
N LEU A 49 -13.17 14.11 -7.28
CA LEU A 49 -13.19 12.65 -7.44
C LEU A 49 -14.44 12.03 -6.80
N ARG A 50 -14.78 12.43 -5.56
CA ARG A 50 -15.97 11.93 -4.86
C ARG A 50 -17.26 12.29 -5.59
N ALA A 51 -17.31 13.42 -6.31
CA ALA A 51 -18.47 13.83 -7.09
C ALA A 51 -18.69 12.99 -8.37
N ILE A 52 -17.67 12.31 -8.88
CA ILE A 52 -17.76 11.57 -10.14
C ILE A 52 -17.59 10.05 -9.98
N LEU A 53 -16.92 9.58 -8.92
CA LEU A 53 -16.71 8.16 -8.67
C LEU A 53 -17.84 7.59 -7.79
N PRO A 54 -18.12 6.28 -7.91
CA PRO A 54 -19.01 5.59 -6.97
C PRO A 54 -18.55 5.76 -5.52
N ALA A 55 -19.50 5.89 -4.59
CA ALA A 55 -19.20 6.05 -3.16
C ALA A 55 -18.34 4.93 -2.55
N ALA A 56 -18.30 3.77 -3.19
CA ALA A 56 -17.47 2.65 -2.80
C ALA A 56 -16.02 2.75 -3.32
N ALA A 57 -15.70 3.66 -4.24
CA ALA A 57 -14.34 3.87 -4.71
C ALA A 57 -13.45 4.45 -3.61
N VAL A 58 -12.19 3.99 -3.55
CA VAL A 58 -11.24 4.46 -2.54
C VAL A 58 -10.28 5.51 -3.11
N VAL A 59 -9.79 6.42 -2.25
CA VAL A 59 -8.66 7.29 -2.56
C VAL A 59 -7.47 6.86 -1.71
N MET A 60 -6.40 6.46 -2.37
CA MET A 60 -5.22 5.84 -1.80
C MET A 60 -4.00 6.77 -1.92
N ILE A 61 -3.01 6.59 -1.06
CA ILE A 61 -1.74 7.31 -1.12
C ILE A 61 -0.58 6.46 -0.60
N ASP A 62 0.62 6.65 -1.18
CA ASP A 62 1.87 6.18 -0.60
C ASP A 62 2.35 7.16 0.47
N GLN A 63 2.20 6.79 1.73
CA GLN A 63 2.61 7.60 2.88
C GLN A 63 3.22 6.71 3.97
N GLU A 64 4.44 6.19 3.69
CA GLU A 64 5.17 5.29 4.61
C GLU A 64 5.89 6.08 5.71
N GLY A 65 6.37 7.26 5.35
CA GLY A 65 7.36 8.04 6.07
C GLY A 65 8.74 7.97 5.38
N GLY A 66 9.73 8.71 5.89
CA GLY A 66 11.05 8.80 5.28
C GLY A 66 10.98 9.30 3.83
N ARG A 67 11.67 8.58 2.95
CA ARG A 67 11.74 8.94 1.52
C ARG A 67 10.44 8.67 0.75
N VAL A 68 9.61 7.74 1.23
CA VAL A 68 8.32 7.41 0.61
C VAL A 68 7.19 8.11 1.35
N ALA A 69 7.00 9.38 1.02
CA ALA A 69 5.94 10.22 1.50
C ALA A 69 5.52 11.20 0.39
N ARG A 70 4.23 11.48 0.28
CA ARG A 70 3.67 12.45 -0.67
C ARG A 70 3.21 13.71 0.05
N LEU A 71 2.66 13.54 1.24
CA LEU A 71 2.33 14.62 2.18
C LEU A 71 3.61 14.99 2.94
N ARG A 72 4.12 16.21 2.72
CA ARG A 72 5.42 16.65 3.22
C ARG A 72 5.38 18.09 3.76
N PRO A 73 6.37 18.51 4.58
CA PRO A 73 6.53 19.89 4.94
C PRO A 73 6.56 20.83 3.71
N PRO A 74 6.09 22.06 3.82
CA PRO A 74 5.70 22.72 5.08
C PRO A 74 4.27 22.45 5.56
N PHE A 75 3.43 21.76 4.76
CA PHE A 75 2.01 21.62 5.08
C PHE A 75 1.70 20.41 5.97
N TRP A 76 2.49 19.36 5.89
CA TRP A 76 2.33 18.15 6.70
C TRP A 76 3.62 17.83 7.47
N ARG A 77 3.52 16.98 8.47
CA ARG A 77 4.68 16.59 9.30
C ARG A 77 5.68 15.75 8.49
N ALA A 78 6.95 15.90 8.82
CA ALA A 78 7.95 14.93 8.42
C ALA A 78 7.78 13.67 9.30
N HIS A 79 7.45 12.55 8.68
CA HIS A 79 7.39 11.26 9.36
C HIS A 79 8.72 10.52 9.15
N PRO A 80 9.33 9.93 10.21
CA PRO A 80 10.58 9.18 10.08
C PRO A 80 10.39 7.91 9.22
N ALA A 81 11.50 7.41 8.69
CA ALA A 81 11.55 6.12 8.02
C ALA A 81 11.32 4.97 9.03
N ALA A 82 10.77 3.84 8.56
CA ALA A 82 10.50 2.67 9.41
C ALA A 82 11.73 2.16 10.16
N ALA A 83 12.92 2.24 9.57
CA ALA A 83 14.18 1.87 10.22
C ALA A 83 14.46 2.68 11.50
N ALA A 84 13.95 3.92 11.64
CA ALA A 84 14.10 4.68 12.89
C ALA A 84 13.28 4.05 14.03
N LEU A 85 12.08 3.58 13.72
CA LEU A 85 11.22 2.85 14.65
C LEU A 85 11.83 1.49 15.04
N GLY A 86 12.41 0.79 14.06
CA GLY A 86 13.14 -0.46 14.29
C GLY A 86 14.35 -0.30 15.21
N ARG A 87 15.14 0.78 15.03
CA ARG A 87 16.26 1.09 15.94
C ARG A 87 15.79 1.43 17.38
N LEU A 88 14.65 2.11 17.51
CA LEU A 88 14.08 2.36 18.83
C LEU A 88 13.61 1.04 19.48
N TYR A 89 12.90 0.19 18.71
CA TYR A 89 12.43 -1.11 19.17
C TYR A 89 13.58 -2.01 19.65
N ALA A 90 14.69 -2.02 18.94
CA ALA A 90 15.87 -2.81 19.34
C ALA A 90 16.49 -2.38 20.69
N ARG A 91 16.29 -1.13 21.11
CA ARG A 91 16.76 -0.59 22.40
C ARG A 91 15.70 -0.71 23.49
N ASP A 92 14.45 -0.43 23.14
CA ASP A 92 13.28 -0.46 24.02
C ASP A 92 12.05 -0.91 23.18
N PRO A 93 11.68 -2.19 23.27
CA PRO A 93 10.56 -2.73 22.53
C PRO A 93 9.23 -2.01 22.79
N ALA A 94 8.97 -1.62 24.03
CA ALA A 94 7.71 -0.94 24.37
C ALA A 94 7.63 0.46 23.74
N ALA A 95 8.73 1.23 23.85
CA ALA A 95 8.85 2.55 23.20
C ALA A 95 8.76 2.43 21.68
N GLY A 96 9.40 1.43 21.07
CA GLY A 96 9.36 1.17 19.63
C GLY A 96 7.95 0.89 19.12
N LEU A 97 7.20 0.02 19.79
CA LEU A 97 5.81 -0.29 19.45
C LEU A 97 4.91 0.93 19.61
N ARG A 98 5.09 1.67 20.71
CA ARG A 98 4.32 2.91 20.93
C ARG A 98 4.59 3.94 19.84
N ALA A 99 5.86 4.18 19.49
CA ALA A 99 6.25 5.10 18.42
C ALA A 99 5.71 4.68 17.05
N ALA A 100 5.67 3.37 16.73
CA ALA A 100 5.09 2.85 15.50
C ALA A 100 3.57 3.07 15.45
N PHE A 101 2.85 2.81 16.54
CA PHE A 101 1.42 3.12 16.66
C PHE A 101 1.16 4.62 16.45
N LEU A 102 1.94 5.47 17.14
CA LEU A 102 1.81 6.93 17.03
C LEU A 102 2.09 7.42 15.61
N GLN A 103 3.08 6.85 14.93
CA GLN A 103 3.34 7.19 13.53
C GLN A 103 2.15 6.83 12.63
N GLY A 104 1.60 5.63 12.77
CA GLY A 104 0.41 5.23 12.02
C GLY A 104 -0.79 6.13 12.30
N ALA A 105 -1.02 6.48 13.57
CA ALA A 105 -2.11 7.36 13.99
C ALA A 105 -1.97 8.78 13.41
N LEU A 106 -0.76 9.34 13.41
CA LEU A 106 -0.49 10.67 12.87
C LEU A 106 -0.60 10.72 11.35
N ILE A 107 -0.02 9.74 10.63
CA ILE A 107 -0.18 9.59 9.18
C ILE A 107 -1.66 9.45 8.84
N GLY A 108 -2.36 8.56 9.55
CA GLY A 108 -3.78 8.32 9.34
C GLY A 108 -4.64 9.55 9.60
N ALA A 109 -4.35 10.32 10.66
CA ALA A 109 -5.08 11.55 10.97
C ALA A 109 -4.93 12.61 9.87
N GLU A 110 -3.70 12.80 9.36
CA GLU A 110 -3.43 13.72 8.24
C GLU A 110 -4.12 13.28 6.96
N CYS A 111 -4.14 11.97 6.68
CA CYS A 111 -4.84 11.40 5.53
C CYS A 111 -6.36 11.50 5.64
N ALA A 112 -6.93 11.18 6.81
CA ALA A 112 -8.37 11.25 7.06
C ALA A 112 -8.91 12.68 6.96
N GLU A 113 -8.14 13.68 7.44
CA GLU A 113 -8.51 15.10 7.39
C GLU A 113 -8.77 15.61 5.97
N ILE A 114 -8.03 15.09 5.00
CA ILE A 114 -8.18 15.47 3.57
C ILE A 114 -9.02 14.49 2.77
N GLY A 115 -9.60 13.46 3.40
CA GLY A 115 -10.53 12.53 2.76
C GLY A 115 -9.90 11.33 2.07
N LEU A 116 -8.66 10.96 2.42
CA LEU A 116 -8.01 9.72 1.97
C LEU A 116 -8.51 8.50 2.75
N ASP A 117 -8.70 7.38 2.07
CA ASP A 117 -9.23 6.13 2.66
C ASP A 117 -8.16 5.10 2.99
N VAL A 118 -7.09 5.03 2.16
CA VAL A 118 -6.12 3.93 2.18
C VAL A 118 -4.70 4.46 2.13
N VAL A 119 -3.83 3.93 2.99
CA VAL A 119 -2.39 4.21 3.00
C VAL A 119 -1.61 2.92 2.72
N THR A 120 -0.68 2.97 1.76
CA THR A 120 0.13 1.80 1.39
C THR A 120 1.29 1.58 2.37
N ALA A 121 0.96 1.36 3.61
CA ALA A 121 1.83 1.01 4.74
C ALA A 121 1.05 0.07 5.67
N PRO A 122 1.76 -0.81 6.41
CA PRO A 122 3.21 -0.92 6.61
C PRO A 122 3.96 -1.70 5.52
N VAL A 123 5.27 -1.40 5.39
CA VAL A 123 6.22 -2.28 4.69
C VAL A 123 6.65 -3.37 5.65
N LEU A 124 6.36 -4.63 5.31
CA LEU A 124 6.70 -5.82 6.12
C LEU A 124 7.89 -6.61 5.54
N ASP A 125 8.55 -6.05 4.51
CA ASP A 125 9.77 -6.60 3.96
C ASP A 125 10.90 -6.51 4.97
N LEU A 126 11.77 -7.55 5.00
CA LEU A 126 12.92 -7.60 5.91
C LEU A 126 14.08 -6.74 5.41
N ALA A 127 14.83 -6.13 6.31
CA ALA A 127 16.08 -5.42 6.02
C ALA A 127 17.22 -6.42 5.87
N ILE A 128 17.33 -7.09 4.71
CA ILE A 128 18.35 -8.11 4.46
C ILE A 128 19.68 -7.44 4.06
N PRO A 129 20.80 -7.72 4.76
CA PRO A 129 22.11 -7.21 4.39
C PRO A 129 22.52 -7.68 2.98
N GLY A 130 23.00 -6.76 2.16
CA GLY A 130 23.43 -7.04 0.78
C GLY A 130 22.31 -7.02 -0.26
N ALA A 131 21.04 -6.91 0.12
CA ALA A 131 19.94 -6.69 -0.80
C ALA A 131 19.94 -5.27 -1.39
N ASP A 132 19.14 -5.07 -2.47
CA ASP A 132 18.99 -3.76 -3.09
C ASP A 132 18.43 -2.71 -2.12
N ALA A 133 18.88 -1.46 -2.28
CA ALA A 133 18.46 -0.34 -1.43
C ALA A 133 17.02 0.11 -1.68
N VAL A 134 16.28 -0.49 -2.62
CA VAL A 134 14.87 -0.16 -2.91
C VAL A 134 13.99 -0.31 -1.67
N ILE A 135 14.24 -1.31 -0.83
CA ILE A 135 13.62 -1.44 0.49
C ILE A 135 14.39 -0.58 1.51
N GLY A 136 15.66 -0.87 1.77
CA GLY A 136 16.54 -0.04 2.59
C GLY A 136 15.90 0.37 3.92
N ASP A 137 15.84 1.68 4.17
CA ASP A 137 15.27 2.30 5.38
C ASP A 137 13.73 2.25 5.47
N ARG A 138 13.06 1.73 4.44
CA ARG A 138 11.61 1.44 4.46
C ARG A 138 11.29 0.20 5.31
N ALA A 139 12.24 -0.73 5.49
CA ALA A 139 12.09 -1.85 6.41
C ALA A 139 12.32 -1.44 7.86
N PHE A 140 11.57 -2.04 8.77
CA PHE A 140 11.76 -1.83 10.22
C PHE A 140 13.06 -2.46 10.72
N ALA A 141 13.30 -3.72 10.39
CA ALA A 141 14.41 -4.53 10.87
C ALA A 141 14.68 -5.74 9.96
N ALA A 142 15.74 -6.49 10.25
CA ALA A 142 16.02 -7.80 9.64
C ALA A 142 15.30 -8.95 10.37
N ASP A 143 14.93 -8.76 11.64
CA ASP A 143 14.23 -9.75 12.45
C ASP A 143 12.74 -9.80 12.11
N PRO A 144 12.20 -10.96 11.66
CA PRO A 144 10.80 -11.10 11.27
C PRO A 144 9.80 -10.80 12.41
N GLU A 145 10.13 -11.14 13.65
CA GLU A 145 9.24 -10.90 14.79
C GLU A 145 9.12 -9.40 15.09
N ALA A 146 10.23 -8.66 15.04
CA ALA A 146 10.24 -7.21 15.17
C ALA A 146 9.45 -6.54 14.05
N VAL A 147 9.62 -6.98 12.79
CA VAL A 147 8.88 -6.45 11.64
C VAL A 147 7.39 -6.72 11.79
N ALA A 148 7.00 -7.92 12.20
CA ALA A 148 5.60 -8.28 12.44
C ALA A 148 4.96 -7.39 13.51
N ALA A 149 5.62 -7.21 14.64
CA ALA A 149 5.12 -6.44 15.78
C ALA A 149 5.02 -4.93 15.47
N LEU A 150 6.05 -4.35 14.86
CA LEU A 150 6.08 -2.94 14.47
C LEU A 150 5.06 -2.64 13.36
N GLY A 151 4.94 -3.54 12.38
CA GLY A 151 3.94 -3.45 11.33
C GLY A 151 2.52 -3.47 11.87
N ALA A 152 2.21 -4.38 12.79
CA ALA A 152 0.91 -4.45 13.46
C ALA A 152 0.60 -3.18 14.26
N ALA A 153 1.60 -2.61 14.96
CA ALA A 153 1.45 -1.39 15.73
C ALA A 153 1.15 -0.19 14.82
N LEU A 154 1.91 -0.01 13.71
CA LEU A 154 1.69 1.06 12.74
C LEU A 154 0.31 0.93 12.09
N ALA A 155 -0.06 -0.28 11.63
CA ALA A 155 -1.37 -0.55 11.04
C ALA A 155 -2.52 -0.26 12.02
N SER A 156 -2.35 -0.60 13.29
CA SER A 156 -3.34 -0.28 14.34
C SER A 156 -3.52 1.22 14.52
N GLY A 157 -2.44 2.00 14.42
CA GLY A 157 -2.50 3.47 14.43
C GLY A 157 -3.28 4.04 13.23
N LEU A 158 -3.03 3.53 12.01
CA LEU A 158 -3.78 3.92 10.81
C LEU A 158 -5.28 3.62 10.97
N LEU A 159 -5.62 2.41 11.45
CA LEU A 159 -7.01 2.01 11.70
C LEU A 159 -7.66 2.88 12.78
N ALA A 160 -6.94 3.25 13.84
CA ALA A 160 -7.44 4.14 14.89
C ALA A 160 -7.75 5.55 14.36
N ALA A 161 -7.09 5.98 13.28
CA ALA A 161 -7.44 7.20 12.55
C ALA A 161 -8.61 7.01 11.55
N GLY A 162 -9.08 5.78 11.34
CA GLY A 162 -10.13 5.45 10.37
C GLY A 162 -9.62 5.25 8.95
N VAL A 163 -8.31 5.05 8.76
CA VAL A 163 -7.66 4.84 7.47
C VAL A 163 -7.21 3.38 7.34
N GLN A 164 -7.39 2.81 6.15
CA GLN A 164 -7.10 1.40 5.87
C GLN A 164 -5.61 1.21 5.55
N PRO A 165 -4.88 0.35 6.30
CA PRO A 165 -3.50 -0.01 6.01
C PRO A 165 -3.39 -1.04 4.89
N VAL A 166 -2.29 -1.01 4.14
CA VAL A 166 -1.90 -2.04 3.14
C VAL A 166 -0.55 -2.61 3.52
N MET A 167 -0.48 -3.88 3.88
CA MET A 167 0.81 -4.55 4.07
C MET A 167 1.47 -4.88 2.73
N LYS A 168 2.79 -4.71 2.63
CA LYS A 168 3.53 -4.89 1.39
C LYS A 168 4.99 -5.28 1.61
N HIS A 169 5.60 -5.97 0.66
CA HIS A 169 5.11 -6.45 -0.63
C HIS A 169 5.07 -7.99 -0.58
N VAL A 170 3.88 -8.57 -0.50
CA VAL A 170 3.75 -10.03 -0.33
C VAL A 170 4.23 -10.81 -1.56
N PRO A 171 4.96 -11.93 -1.37
CA PRO A 171 5.29 -12.64 -0.12
C PRO A 171 6.59 -12.21 0.57
N GLY A 172 7.24 -11.10 0.15
CA GLY A 172 8.42 -10.52 0.78
C GLY A 172 9.46 -10.03 -0.22
N HIS A 173 9.76 -8.73 -0.24
CA HIS A 173 10.68 -8.07 -1.19
C HIS A 173 12.13 -7.96 -0.63
N GLY A 174 12.33 -8.27 0.65
CA GLY A 174 13.56 -7.95 1.37
C GLY A 174 14.86 -8.58 0.83
N ARG A 175 14.76 -9.73 0.12
CA ARG A 175 15.91 -10.44 -0.47
C ARG A 175 16.22 -10.03 -1.91
N ALA A 176 15.44 -9.14 -2.51
CA ALA A 176 15.65 -8.75 -3.90
C ALA A 176 17.00 -8.02 -4.07
N GLU A 177 17.80 -8.46 -5.02
CA GLU A 177 19.10 -7.87 -5.36
C GLU A 177 19.01 -6.83 -6.47
N ALA A 178 17.79 -6.51 -6.92
CA ALA A 178 17.50 -5.52 -7.94
C ALA A 178 16.23 -4.74 -7.62
N ASP A 179 16.16 -3.49 -8.12
CA ASP A 179 14.98 -2.65 -8.02
C ASP A 179 13.92 -3.07 -9.04
N SER A 180 12.73 -3.45 -8.56
CA SER A 180 11.58 -3.82 -9.40
C SER A 180 11.06 -2.66 -10.27
N HIS A 181 11.40 -1.41 -9.98
CA HIS A 181 11.14 -0.30 -10.87
C HIS A 181 12.01 -0.32 -12.15
N LEU A 182 13.14 -1.03 -12.14
CA LEU A 182 14.12 -1.04 -13.22
C LEU A 182 14.16 -2.38 -13.98
N THR A 183 13.98 -3.50 -13.28
CA THR A 183 14.05 -4.85 -13.85
C THR A 183 13.26 -5.83 -12.99
N LEU A 184 13.00 -7.04 -13.49
CA LEU A 184 12.37 -8.10 -12.68
C LEU A 184 13.40 -8.71 -11.72
N PRO A 185 13.26 -8.52 -10.39
CA PRO A 185 14.13 -9.15 -9.42
C PRO A 185 13.85 -10.65 -9.33
N VAL A 186 14.90 -11.42 -9.02
CA VAL A 186 14.81 -12.86 -8.76
C VAL A 186 15.28 -13.14 -7.34
N VAL A 187 14.44 -13.83 -6.56
CA VAL A 187 14.81 -14.34 -5.23
C VAL A 187 14.99 -15.85 -5.33
N ALA A 188 16.25 -16.26 -5.43
CA ALA A 188 16.62 -17.68 -5.67
C ALA A 188 16.48 -18.57 -4.42
N SER A 189 16.30 -18.01 -3.23
CA SER A 189 16.14 -18.77 -1.99
C SER A 189 14.93 -19.69 -2.05
N SER A 190 15.10 -20.94 -1.64
CA SER A 190 14.00 -21.89 -1.42
C SER A 190 13.39 -21.78 -0.01
N ASP A 191 14.12 -21.19 0.93
CA ASP A 191 13.62 -20.92 2.29
C ASP A 191 13.18 -19.46 2.39
N LEU A 192 11.86 -19.26 2.35
CA LEU A 192 11.19 -17.98 2.47
C LEU A 192 10.39 -17.87 3.78
N ALA A 193 10.57 -18.81 4.72
CA ALA A 193 9.80 -18.84 5.96
C ALA A 193 9.92 -17.54 6.75
N ALA A 194 11.14 -17.00 6.87
CA ALA A 194 11.38 -15.74 7.55
C ALA A 194 10.73 -14.55 6.84
N ASP A 195 10.75 -14.52 5.49
CA ASP A 195 10.17 -13.43 4.69
C ASP A 195 8.64 -13.43 4.77
N VAL A 196 8.02 -14.61 4.82
CA VAL A 196 6.56 -14.79 4.90
C VAL A 196 6.01 -14.53 6.31
N ALA A 197 6.80 -14.79 7.36
CA ALA A 197 6.35 -14.74 8.75
C ALA A 197 5.71 -13.39 9.15
N PRO A 198 6.25 -12.20 8.81
CA PRO A 198 5.62 -10.92 9.14
C PRO A 198 4.24 -10.74 8.51
N PHE A 199 4.05 -11.24 7.29
CA PHE A 199 2.77 -11.20 6.59
C PHE A 199 1.75 -12.15 7.20
N ALA A 200 2.17 -13.37 7.57
CA ALA A 200 1.31 -14.35 8.24
C ALA A 200 0.83 -13.84 9.62
N ALA A 201 1.73 -13.23 10.40
CA ALA A 201 1.38 -12.60 11.66
C ALA A 201 0.41 -11.40 11.50
N ASN A 202 0.36 -10.79 10.34
CA ASN A 202 -0.50 -9.64 9.99
C ASN A 202 -1.61 -10.00 9.00
N ALA A 203 -1.96 -11.28 8.81
CA ALA A 203 -2.94 -11.74 7.83
C ALA A 203 -4.35 -11.17 8.02
N ALA A 204 -4.67 -10.65 9.21
CA ALA A 204 -5.94 -10.00 9.53
C ALA A 204 -6.03 -8.53 9.04
N LEU A 205 -4.96 -7.97 8.48
CA LEU A 205 -5.00 -6.62 7.89
C LEU A 205 -5.92 -6.58 6.66
N PRO A 206 -6.58 -5.43 6.42
CA PRO A 206 -7.62 -5.35 5.39
C PRO A 206 -7.11 -5.42 3.96
N TRP A 207 -5.85 -5.01 3.72
CA TRP A 207 -5.26 -4.99 2.39
C TRP A 207 -3.84 -5.57 2.39
N ALA A 208 -3.48 -6.19 1.27
CA ALA A 208 -2.11 -6.56 0.94
C ALA A 208 -1.78 -6.18 -0.51
N MET A 209 -0.52 -5.81 -0.77
CA MET A 209 0.01 -5.51 -2.09
C MET A 209 1.05 -6.56 -2.47
N THR A 210 0.96 -7.10 -3.71
CA THR A 210 1.89 -8.13 -4.19
C THR A 210 3.25 -7.56 -4.57
N ALA A 211 4.29 -8.40 -4.57
CA ALA A 211 5.60 -8.07 -5.08
C ALA A 211 5.76 -8.44 -6.57
N HIS A 212 6.42 -7.59 -7.37
CA HIS A 212 6.87 -7.95 -8.72
C HIS A 212 8.22 -8.67 -8.66
N ILE A 213 8.23 -9.89 -8.13
CA ILE A 213 9.44 -10.69 -7.93
C ILE A 213 9.21 -12.11 -8.44
N LEU A 214 10.19 -12.65 -9.14
CA LEU A 214 10.25 -14.05 -9.50
C LEU A 214 10.84 -14.86 -8.34
N TYR A 215 10.13 -15.89 -7.90
CA TYR A 215 10.57 -16.87 -6.90
C TYR A 215 10.64 -18.25 -7.55
N PRO A 216 11.78 -18.66 -8.15
CA PRO A 216 11.84 -19.88 -8.93
C PRO A 216 11.48 -21.17 -8.15
N ALA A 217 11.68 -21.14 -6.82
CA ALA A 217 11.28 -22.25 -5.95
C ALA A 217 9.75 -22.40 -5.79
N LEU A 218 8.96 -21.34 -6.08
CA LEU A 218 7.51 -21.34 -5.96
C LEU A 218 6.83 -21.38 -7.34
N ASP A 219 7.26 -20.52 -8.25
CA ASP A 219 6.85 -20.47 -9.66
C ASP A 219 8.05 -20.00 -10.51
N PRO A 220 8.68 -20.89 -11.30
CA PRO A 220 9.86 -20.52 -12.09
C PRO A 220 9.53 -19.65 -13.32
N GLN A 221 8.27 -19.46 -13.66
CA GLN A 221 7.87 -18.79 -14.90
C GLN A 221 7.24 -17.40 -14.68
N ARG A 222 6.64 -17.16 -13.52
CA ARG A 222 5.83 -15.95 -13.29
C ARG A 222 6.22 -15.25 -12.00
N PRO A 223 6.34 -13.90 -12.03
CA PRO A 223 6.49 -13.13 -10.80
C PRO A 223 5.24 -13.27 -9.92
N ALA A 224 5.38 -13.05 -8.61
CA ALA A 224 4.32 -13.31 -7.64
C ALA A 224 2.96 -12.66 -8.01
N THR A 225 2.98 -11.43 -8.54
CA THR A 225 1.76 -10.73 -8.99
C THR A 225 1.01 -11.47 -10.10
N LEU A 226 1.71 -12.20 -10.97
CA LEU A 226 1.14 -12.91 -12.13
C LEU A 226 1.06 -14.44 -11.94
N SER A 227 1.38 -14.94 -10.74
CA SER A 227 1.42 -16.37 -10.43
C SER A 227 0.17 -16.83 -9.67
N PRO A 228 -0.74 -17.59 -10.32
CA PRO A 228 -1.87 -18.21 -9.62
C PRO A 228 -1.42 -19.13 -8.48
N THR A 229 -0.27 -19.78 -8.64
CA THR A 229 0.30 -20.69 -7.63
C THR A 229 0.71 -19.92 -6.39
N ILE A 230 1.48 -18.83 -6.53
CA ILE A 230 1.93 -18.03 -5.38
C ILE A 230 0.72 -17.37 -4.70
N ILE A 231 -0.22 -16.82 -5.48
CA ILE A 231 -1.40 -16.19 -4.88
C ILE A 231 -2.25 -17.21 -4.12
N ARG A 232 -2.55 -18.37 -4.72
CA ARG A 232 -3.39 -19.39 -4.10
C ARG A 232 -2.70 -20.06 -2.91
N ASP A 233 -1.48 -20.58 -3.10
CA ASP A 233 -0.86 -21.49 -2.14
C ASP A 233 -0.06 -20.75 -1.05
N VAL A 234 0.56 -19.62 -1.40
CA VAL A 234 1.35 -18.84 -0.44
C VAL A 234 0.51 -17.72 0.18
N ILE A 235 -0.06 -16.81 -0.64
CA ILE A 235 -0.72 -15.60 -0.10
C ILE A 235 -2.05 -15.98 0.55
N ARG A 236 -2.93 -16.72 -0.15
CA ARG A 236 -4.22 -17.14 0.39
C ARG A 236 -4.11 -18.36 1.30
N GLY A 237 -3.16 -19.27 1.01
CA GLY A 237 -2.94 -20.51 1.75
C GLY A 237 -2.05 -20.31 2.97
N ALA A 238 -0.72 -20.31 2.80
CA ALA A 238 0.25 -20.34 3.91
C ALA A 238 0.21 -19.08 4.79
N ILE A 239 0.08 -17.89 4.20
CA ILE A 239 -0.11 -16.62 4.93
C ILE A 239 -1.52 -16.55 5.52
N GLY A 240 -2.51 -17.15 4.85
CA GLY A 240 -3.92 -17.10 5.28
C GLY A 240 -4.59 -15.75 5.05
N PHE A 241 -4.07 -14.92 4.12
CA PHE A 241 -4.61 -13.60 3.87
C PHE A 241 -5.97 -13.65 3.18
N ALA A 242 -7.00 -13.09 3.81
CA ALA A 242 -8.37 -13.08 3.31
C ALA A 242 -8.88 -11.69 2.85
N GLY A 243 -8.10 -10.62 3.07
CA GLY A 243 -8.45 -9.25 2.70
C GLY A 243 -8.30 -8.94 1.21
N VAL A 244 -8.37 -7.66 0.85
CA VAL A 244 -8.21 -7.17 -0.52
C VAL A 244 -6.76 -7.32 -0.97
N LEU A 245 -6.54 -8.07 -2.04
CA LEU A 245 -5.23 -8.23 -2.66
C LEU A 245 -5.13 -7.33 -3.88
N VAL A 246 -4.25 -6.35 -3.84
CA VAL A 246 -3.95 -5.44 -4.95
C VAL A 246 -2.56 -5.73 -5.51
N SER A 247 -2.36 -5.60 -6.82
CA SER A 247 -1.02 -5.67 -7.41
C SER A 247 -0.17 -4.48 -6.97
N ASP A 248 1.15 -4.58 -7.02
CA ASP A 248 2.01 -3.40 -7.15
C ASP A 248 1.77 -2.73 -8.51
N ASP A 249 2.40 -1.58 -8.77
CA ASP A 249 2.20 -0.80 -10.00
C ASP A 249 2.58 -1.60 -11.25
N LEU A 250 1.59 -1.95 -12.07
CA LEU A 250 1.80 -2.70 -13.31
C LEU A 250 2.65 -1.95 -14.35
N ALA A 251 2.89 -0.64 -14.18
CA ALA A 251 3.78 0.14 -15.03
C ALA A 251 5.28 0.00 -14.68
N MET A 252 5.61 -0.70 -13.59
CA MET A 252 6.99 -0.98 -13.22
C MET A 252 7.68 -1.88 -14.25
N ARG A 253 8.97 -1.61 -14.54
CA ARG A 253 9.74 -2.33 -15.57
C ARG A 253 10.04 -3.80 -15.24
N ALA A 254 9.71 -4.24 -14.04
CA ALA A 254 9.70 -5.66 -13.69
C ALA A 254 8.73 -6.49 -14.53
N LEU A 255 7.69 -5.87 -15.05
CA LEU A 255 6.69 -6.52 -15.92
C LEU A 255 6.83 -6.05 -17.36
N THR A 256 6.55 -6.95 -18.30
CA THR A 256 6.58 -6.66 -19.73
C THR A 256 5.23 -7.02 -20.35
N GLY A 257 4.60 -6.07 -21.04
CA GLY A 257 3.31 -6.27 -21.71
C GLY A 257 2.51 -4.95 -21.79
N ALA A 258 1.42 -4.96 -22.52
CA ALA A 258 0.50 -3.83 -22.56
C ALA A 258 -0.25 -3.70 -21.22
N PRO A 259 -0.60 -2.48 -20.75
CA PRO A 259 -1.26 -2.29 -19.47
C PRO A 259 -2.52 -3.14 -19.27
N GLY A 260 -3.37 -3.24 -20.30
CA GLY A 260 -4.58 -4.07 -20.25
C GLY A 260 -4.30 -5.58 -20.17
N GLU A 261 -3.27 -6.07 -20.86
CA GLU A 261 -2.87 -7.49 -20.80
C GLU A 261 -2.35 -7.86 -19.41
N LEU A 262 -1.48 -7.01 -18.85
CA LEU A 262 -0.96 -7.19 -17.49
C LEU A 262 -2.08 -7.14 -16.45
N ALA A 263 -3.04 -6.24 -16.62
CA ALA A 263 -4.18 -6.13 -15.73
C ALA A 263 -5.02 -7.42 -15.72
N VAL A 264 -5.36 -7.95 -16.88
CA VAL A 264 -6.11 -9.22 -17.00
C VAL A 264 -5.31 -10.36 -16.39
N ALA A 265 -4.01 -10.46 -16.71
CA ALA A 265 -3.15 -11.53 -16.19
C ALA A 265 -3.03 -11.50 -14.64
N ALA A 266 -2.93 -10.32 -14.02
CA ALA A 266 -2.88 -10.20 -12.57
C ALA A 266 -4.22 -10.55 -11.89
N LEU A 267 -5.34 -10.13 -12.50
CA LEU A 267 -6.69 -10.49 -12.02
C LEU A 267 -6.96 -12.00 -12.16
N ASP A 268 -6.60 -12.59 -13.29
CA ASP A 268 -6.72 -14.04 -13.53
C ASP A 268 -5.82 -14.85 -12.58
N ALA A 269 -4.67 -14.28 -12.18
CA ALA A 269 -3.80 -14.88 -11.19
C ALA A 269 -4.40 -14.88 -9.77
N GLY A 270 -5.40 -14.02 -9.48
CA GLY A 270 -6.13 -13.99 -8.21
C GLY A 270 -6.00 -12.69 -7.42
N CYS A 271 -5.43 -11.62 -8.00
CA CYS A 271 -5.56 -10.29 -7.45
C CYS A 271 -7.04 -9.84 -7.48
N ASP A 272 -7.50 -9.16 -6.46
CA ASP A 272 -8.84 -8.54 -6.45
C ASP A 272 -8.87 -7.25 -7.27
N LEU A 273 -7.78 -6.52 -7.25
CA LEU A 273 -7.59 -5.24 -7.92
C LEU A 273 -6.18 -5.16 -8.52
N VAL A 274 -6.04 -4.36 -9.56
CA VAL A 274 -4.74 -3.98 -10.11
C VAL A 274 -4.44 -2.51 -9.88
N LEU A 275 -3.15 -2.18 -9.81
CA LEU A 275 -2.66 -0.81 -9.64
C LEU A 275 -1.92 -0.36 -10.88
N HIS A 276 -2.22 0.86 -11.37
CA HIS A 276 -1.51 1.49 -12.50
C HIS A 276 -1.30 2.97 -12.22
N CYS A 277 -0.05 3.38 -12.03
CA CYS A 277 0.28 4.64 -11.36
C CYS A 277 0.69 5.79 -12.30
N THR A 278 0.84 5.56 -13.62
CA THR A 278 1.46 6.54 -14.52
C THR A 278 0.71 7.87 -14.63
N GLY A 279 -0.62 7.84 -14.60
CA GLY A 279 -1.47 8.99 -14.89
C GLY A 279 -1.48 9.39 -16.38
N VAL A 280 -0.92 8.54 -17.25
CA VAL A 280 -0.98 8.72 -18.70
C VAL A 280 -2.35 8.28 -19.19
N LEU A 281 -3.15 9.22 -19.69
CA LEU A 281 -4.57 9.01 -20.01
C LEU A 281 -4.79 7.83 -20.97
N ALA A 282 -3.96 7.69 -22.01
CA ALA A 282 -4.08 6.62 -23.00
C ALA A 282 -3.83 5.22 -22.37
N GLU A 283 -2.84 5.10 -21.49
CA GLU A 283 -2.53 3.87 -20.76
C GLU A 283 -3.65 3.52 -19.78
N THR A 284 -4.11 4.52 -19.02
CA THR A 284 -5.24 4.38 -18.09
C THR A 284 -6.50 3.93 -18.81
N ALA A 285 -6.81 4.53 -19.99
CA ALA A 285 -7.96 4.15 -20.79
C ALA A 285 -7.84 2.70 -21.28
N SER A 286 -6.68 2.32 -21.84
CA SER A 286 -6.43 0.94 -22.30
C SER A 286 -6.59 -0.09 -21.17
N LEU A 287 -6.05 0.23 -19.97
CA LEU A 287 -6.19 -0.64 -18.80
C LEU A 287 -7.65 -0.75 -18.34
N LEU A 288 -8.35 0.38 -18.18
CA LEU A 288 -9.75 0.37 -17.72
C LEU A 288 -10.70 -0.31 -18.72
N ASP A 289 -10.44 -0.17 -20.02
CA ASP A 289 -11.25 -0.85 -21.06
C ASP A 289 -11.06 -2.38 -21.00
N ALA A 290 -9.84 -2.86 -20.69
CA ALA A 290 -9.52 -4.28 -20.55
C ALA A 290 -10.00 -4.87 -19.21
N CYS A 291 -9.92 -4.11 -18.11
CA CYS A 291 -10.32 -4.59 -16.78
C CYS A 291 -11.80 -4.99 -16.73
N PRO A 292 -12.14 -6.16 -16.16
CA PRO A 292 -13.51 -6.52 -15.84
C PRO A 292 -14.08 -5.63 -14.71
N ALA A 293 -15.35 -5.79 -14.43
CA ALA A 293 -15.95 -5.29 -13.19
C ALA A 293 -15.34 -6.04 -11.98
N ILE A 294 -15.31 -5.38 -10.82
CA ILE A 294 -14.94 -6.06 -9.57
C ILE A 294 -15.84 -7.28 -9.36
N THR A 295 -15.26 -8.40 -8.89
CA THR A 295 -16.02 -9.59 -8.54
C THR A 295 -16.87 -9.35 -7.27
N PRO A 296 -17.94 -10.12 -7.03
CA PRO A 296 -18.69 -10.04 -5.77
C PRO A 296 -17.78 -10.22 -4.54
N ALA A 297 -16.86 -11.19 -4.58
CA ALA A 297 -15.91 -11.45 -3.49
C ALA A 297 -14.96 -10.27 -3.25
N ALA A 298 -14.45 -9.61 -4.29
CA ALA A 298 -13.64 -8.40 -4.14
C ALA A 298 -14.48 -7.25 -3.55
N GLY A 299 -15.74 -7.12 -3.97
CA GLY A 299 -16.67 -6.15 -3.39
C GLY A 299 -16.93 -6.36 -1.90
N GLU A 300 -17.11 -7.61 -1.47
CA GLU A 300 -17.26 -7.97 -0.06
C GLU A 300 -16.00 -7.65 0.75
N ARG A 301 -14.81 -7.95 0.22
CA ARG A 301 -13.54 -7.61 0.87
C ARG A 301 -13.34 -6.10 1.02
N LEU A 302 -13.67 -5.32 -0.01
CA LEU A 302 -13.63 -3.86 0.03
C LEU A 302 -14.58 -3.30 1.09
N ALA A 303 -15.80 -3.83 1.17
CA ALA A 303 -16.79 -3.43 2.18
C ALA A 303 -16.32 -3.79 3.60
N ALA A 304 -15.75 -4.99 3.80
CA ALA A 304 -15.19 -5.42 5.08
C ALA A 304 -13.99 -4.57 5.51
N ALA A 305 -13.10 -4.23 4.60
CA ALA A 305 -11.95 -3.34 4.86
C ALA A 305 -12.39 -1.96 5.34
N ARG A 306 -13.40 -1.37 4.69
CA ARG A 306 -14.00 -0.09 5.08
C ARG A 306 -14.68 -0.19 6.45
N ALA A 307 -15.46 -1.23 6.67
CA ALA A 307 -16.15 -1.46 7.93
C ALA A 307 -15.15 -1.59 9.10
N LEU A 308 -14.04 -2.31 8.89
CA LEU A 308 -12.98 -2.44 9.89
C LEU A 308 -12.39 -1.07 10.27
N ALA A 309 -12.04 -0.23 9.30
CA ALA A 309 -11.49 1.10 9.55
C ALA A 309 -12.51 2.00 10.28
N CYS A 310 -13.79 1.92 9.90
CA CYS A 310 -14.87 2.65 10.58
C CYS A 310 -15.04 2.23 12.04
N VAL A 311 -15.05 0.93 12.33
CA VAL A 311 -15.21 0.38 13.70
C VAL A 311 -14.00 0.68 14.58
N ARG A 312 -12.79 0.69 14.00
CA ARG A 312 -11.54 0.92 14.73
C ARG A 312 -11.21 2.40 14.93
N ARG A 313 -11.94 3.30 14.28
CA ARG A 313 -11.74 4.75 14.38
C ARG A 313 -11.97 5.24 15.81
N ASP A 314 -10.99 6.00 16.33
CA ASP A 314 -11.03 6.65 17.64
C ASP A 314 -11.03 8.18 17.49
N PRO A 315 -12.21 8.84 17.63
CA PRO A 315 -12.30 10.30 17.55
C PRO A 315 -11.49 11.03 18.62
N ALA A 316 -11.30 10.45 19.81
CA ALA A 316 -10.52 11.06 20.87
C ALA A 316 -9.03 11.12 20.52
N LEU A 317 -8.52 10.08 19.86
CA LEU A 317 -7.14 10.06 19.34
C LEU A 317 -6.94 11.16 18.29
N LEU A 318 -7.88 11.35 17.38
CA LEU A 318 -7.79 12.41 16.37
C LEU A 318 -7.78 13.83 17.00
N ALA A 319 -8.55 14.03 18.06
CA ALA A 319 -8.55 15.29 18.80
C ALA A 319 -7.24 15.57 19.55
N ALA A 320 -6.49 14.54 19.93
CA ALA A 320 -5.22 14.64 20.66
C ALA A 320 -3.97 14.71 19.76
N ARG A 321 -4.12 14.92 18.46
CA ARG A 321 -3.07 14.83 17.43
C ARG A 321 -1.74 15.50 17.79
N ASP A 322 -1.76 16.72 18.36
CA ASP A 322 -0.54 17.45 18.68
C ASP A 322 0.18 16.86 19.90
N ALA A 323 -0.55 16.37 20.90
CA ALA A 323 0.01 15.64 22.02
C ALA A 323 0.64 14.31 21.57
N LEU A 324 0.01 13.58 20.65
CA LEU A 324 0.56 12.35 20.08
C LEU A 324 1.85 12.61 19.29
N ALA A 325 1.92 13.73 18.57
CA ALA A 325 3.12 14.14 17.84
C ALA A 325 4.27 14.44 18.82
N ALA A 326 4.02 15.22 19.86
CA ALA A 326 5.02 15.52 20.88
C ALA A 326 5.51 14.25 21.61
N GLU A 327 4.60 13.31 21.94
CA GLU A 327 4.96 12.02 22.53
C GLU A 327 5.86 11.20 21.60
N ARG A 328 5.52 11.10 20.31
CA ARG A 328 6.35 10.37 19.34
C ARG A 328 7.75 10.98 19.22
N GLU A 329 7.84 12.31 19.13
CA GLU A 329 9.12 13.03 19.06
C GLU A 329 9.97 12.78 20.30
N ALA A 330 9.37 12.80 21.48
CA ALA A 330 10.06 12.50 22.74
C ALA A 330 10.57 11.04 22.79
N LEU A 331 9.86 10.07 22.20
CA LEU A 331 10.31 8.69 22.14
C LEU A 331 11.46 8.47 21.16
N LEU A 332 11.50 9.24 20.08
CA LEU A 332 12.53 9.10 19.04
C LEU A 332 13.83 9.85 19.39
N GLY A 333 13.81 10.80 20.29
CA GLY A 333 14.97 11.53 20.81
C GLY A 333 15.31 12.73 19.98
#